data_1f991a90e4c3bb3d6070ad08dce342cc
#
_entry.id   1f991a90e4c3bb3d6070ad08dce342cc
#
_cell.length_a   1.000
_cell.length_b   1.000
_cell.length_c   1.000
_cell.angle_alpha   90.00
_cell.angle_beta   90.00
_cell.angle_gamma   90.00
#
_symmetry.space_group_name_H-M   'P 1'
#
loop_
_entity.id
_entity.type
_entity.pdbx_description
1 polymer ?
#
loop_
_entity_poly.entity_id
_entity_poly.type
_entity_poly.pdbx_seq_one_letter_code
_entity_poly.pdbx_strand_id
1 'polypeptide(L)'
;MELSELTEKMHAFVRSMGWYETDSPRPQTPRNLAISLSLEANEVLEHFQWRAEVKDKDELASELADVALYLLQLASISAIDLEQAILKKLETNGSRDWDSDTDNL
;
A
#
# COMPACT_ATOMS: atom_id res chain seq x y z
N MET A 1 -5.88 -14.28 -8.96
CA MET A 1 -5.69 -14.36 -7.50
C MET A 1 -6.39 -13.20 -6.83
N GLU A 2 -7.10 -13.49 -5.77
CA GLU A 2 -7.86 -12.47 -5.05
C GLU A 2 -6.99 -11.68 -4.07
N LEU A 3 -7.47 -10.51 -3.67
CA LEU A 3 -6.76 -9.64 -2.72
C LEU A 3 -6.53 -10.35 -1.38
N SER A 4 -7.51 -11.13 -0.92
CA SER A 4 -7.40 -11.92 0.31
C SER A 4 -6.28 -12.95 0.24
N GLU A 5 -6.09 -13.58 -0.91
CA GLU A 5 -5.01 -14.56 -1.11
C GLU A 5 -3.64 -13.88 -1.10
N LEU A 6 -3.53 -12.72 -1.73
CA LEU A 6 -2.29 -11.93 -1.69
C LEU A 6 -1.97 -11.51 -0.26
N THR A 7 -2.98 -11.10 0.51
CA THR A 7 -2.83 -10.72 1.91
C THR A 7 -2.29 -11.88 2.74
N GLU A 8 -2.83 -13.09 2.53
CA GLU A 8 -2.34 -14.28 3.24
C GLU A 8 -0.89 -14.62 2.88
N LYS A 9 -0.53 -14.49 1.61
CA LYS A 9 0.87 -14.71 1.19
C LYS A 9 1.80 -13.69 1.83
N MET A 10 1.38 -12.45 1.93
CA MET A 10 2.14 -11.40 2.61
C MET A 10 2.34 -11.74 4.08
N HIS A 11 1.28 -12.13 4.79
CA HIS A 11 1.38 -12.50 6.20
C HIS A 11 2.30 -13.71 6.40
N ALA A 12 2.24 -14.70 5.53
CA ALA A 12 3.11 -15.87 5.60
C ALA A 12 4.59 -15.45 5.48
N PHE A 13 4.89 -14.53 4.59
CA PHE A 13 6.23 -13.99 4.45
C PHE A 13 6.68 -13.27 5.73
N VAL A 14 5.86 -12.36 6.25
CA VAL A 14 6.20 -11.59 7.46
C VAL A 14 6.43 -12.52 8.65
N ARG A 15 5.58 -13.55 8.81
CA ARG A 15 5.77 -14.56 9.84
C ARG A 15 7.08 -15.32 9.68
N SER A 16 7.42 -15.69 8.44
CA SER A 16 8.66 -16.42 8.16
C SER A 16 9.92 -15.65 8.52
N MET A 17 9.82 -14.32 8.49
CA MET A 17 10.91 -13.41 8.86
C MET A 17 10.98 -13.15 10.38
N GLY A 18 10.03 -13.65 11.15
CA GLY A 18 9.95 -13.40 12.59
C GLY A 18 9.49 -12.00 12.97
N TRP A 19 8.99 -11.22 12.02
CA TRP A 19 8.64 -9.82 12.28
C TRP A 19 7.34 -9.64 13.07
N TYR A 20 6.51 -10.68 13.16
CA TYR A 20 5.32 -10.65 14.02
C TYR A 20 5.61 -11.12 15.45
N GLU A 21 6.83 -11.56 15.75
CA GLU A 21 7.20 -11.95 17.10
C GLU A 21 7.26 -10.72 18.03
N THR A 22 6.98 -10.96 19.32
CA THR A 22 6.94 -9.87 20.31
C THR A 22 8.29 -9.18 20.52
N ASP A 23 9.38 -9.89 20.24
CA ASP A 23 10.75 -9.37 20.39
C ASP A 23 11.34 -8.88 19.09
N SER A 24 10.53 -8.74 18.05
CA SER A 24 11.00 -8.27 16.75
C SER A 24 11.63 -6.88 16.87
N PRO A 25 12.80 -6.65 16.24
CA PRO A 25 13.37 -5.30 16.15
C PRO A 25 12.59 -4.41 15.17
N ARG A 26 11.62 -4.97 14.47
CA ARG A 26 10.77 -4.27 13.50
C ARG A 26 9.31 -4.52 13.84
N PRO A 27 8.79 -3.96 14.94
CA PRO A 27 7.39 -4.19 15.32
C PRO A 27 6.43 -3.76 14.21
N GLN A 28 5.54 -4.66 13.84
CA GLN A 28 4.61 -4.45 12.73
C GLN A 28 3.32 -3.78 13.22
N THR A 29 3.47 -2.58 13.81
CA THR A 29 2.35 -1.78 14.29
C THR A 29 1.75 -0.96 13.16
N PRO A 30 0.47 -0.53 13.25
CA PRO A 30 -0.12 0.34 12.23
C PRO A 30 0.73 1.59 11.97
N ARG A 31 1.26 2.21 13.02
CA ARG A 31 2.11 3.39 12.88
C ARG A 31 3.38 3.08 12.06
N ASN A 32 4.09 2.01 12.41
CA ASN A 32 5.32 1.63 11.71
C ASN A 32 5.04 1.24 10.27
N LEU A 33 3.93 0.56 10.01
CA LEU A 33 3.53 0.19 8.66
C LEU A 33 3.15 1.41 7.82
N ALA A 34 2.47 2.39 8.43
CA ALA A 34 2.15 3.63 7.74
C ALA A 34 3.42 4.40 7.36
N ILE A 35 4.43 4.41 8.24
CA ILE A 35 5.73 5.02 7.95
C ILE A 35 6.40 4.29 6.78
N SER A 36 6.45 2.96 6.82
CA SER A 36 7.03 2.15 5.74
C SER A 36 6.32 2.36 4.41
N LEU A 37 4.98 2.40 4.44
CA LEU A 37 4.18 2.69 3.25
C LEU A 37 4.55 4.04 2.63
N SER A 38 4.71 5.07 3.47
CA SER A 38 5.09 6.41 3.02
C SER A 38 6.48 6.43 2.40
N LEU A 39 7.44 5.74 3.01
CA LEU A 39 8.81 5.66 2.50
C LEU A 39 8.85 4.94 1.14
N GLU A 40 8.12 3.85 1.00
CA GLU A 40 8.06 3.12 -0.28
C GLU A 40 7.38 3.96 -1.37
N ALA A 41 6.32 4.69 -1.03
CA ALA A 41 5.67 5.60 -1.98
C ALA A 41 6.66 6.68 -2.45
N ASN A 42 7.52 7.15 -1.56
CA ASN A 42 8.55 8.13 -1.91
C ASN A 42 9.58 7.54 -2.89
N GLU A 43 9.91 6.26 -2.77
CA GLU A 43 10.81 5.59 -3.72
C GLU A 43 10.20 5.54 -5.13
N VAL A 44 8.88 5.38 -5.23
CA VAL A 44 8.19 5.50 -6.52
C VAL A 44 8.39 6.89 -7.10
N LEU A 45 8.26 7.93 -6.28
CA LEU A 45 8.45 9.32 -6.70
C LEU A 45 9.87 9.56 -7.23
N GLU A 46 10.87 8.94 -6.61
CA GLU A 46 12.28 9.11 -6.99
C GLU A 46 12.57 8.70 -8.44
N HIS A 47 11.78 7.77 -9.00
CA HIS A 47 11.92 7.41 -10.42
C HIS A 47 11.70 8.59 -11.35
N PHE A 48 10.93 9.56 -10.91
CA PHE A 48 10.51 10.71 -11.73
C PHE A 48 11.18 12.03 -11.32
N GLN A 49 12.11 12.00 -10.38
CA GLN A 49 12.74 13.21 -9.86
C GLN A 49 13.39 14.07 -10.95
N TRP A 50 14.06 13.42 -11.89
CA TRP A 50 14.79 14.12 -12.93
C TRP A 50 14.29 13.81 -14.35
N ARG A 51 13.18 13.11 -14.48
CA ARG A 51 12.65 12.66 -15.76
C ARG A 51 11.14 12.47 -15.71
N ALA A 52 10.50 12.67 -16.86
CA ALA A 52 9.06 12.48 -16.99
C ALA A 52 8.67 11.03 -17.28
N GLU A 53 9.62 10.22 -17.76
CA GLU A 53 9.36 8.84 -18.15
C GLU A 53 10.16 7.85 -17.31
N VAL A 54 9.59 6.64 -17.17
CA VAL A 54 10.23 5.55 -16.44
C VAL A 54 11.44 5.04 -17.21
N LYS A 55 12.59 5.00 -16.55
CA LYS A 55 13.82 4.47 -17.14
C LYS A 55 13.90 2.95 -16.98
N ASP A 56 13.54 2.44 -15.81
CA ASP A 56 13.57 1.01 -15.51
C ASP A 56 12.20 0.58 -15.00
N LYS A 57 11.47 -0.07 -15.89
CA LYS A 57 10.11 -0.52 -15.62
C LYS A 57 10.04 -1.62 -14.57
N ASP A 58 11.05 -2.47 -14.52
CA ASP A 58 11.12 -3.57 -13.55
C ASP A 58 11.36 -3.05 -12.14
N GLU A 59 12.23 -2.04 -12.00
CA GLU A 59 12.43 -1.39 -10.71
C GLU A 59 11.16 -0.68 -10.23
N LEU A 60 10.48 0.04 -11.11
CA LEU A 60 9.22 0.69 -10.76
C LEU A 60 8.18 -0.36 -10.33
N ALA A 61 8.08 -1.47 -11.07
CA ALA A 61 7.16 -2.55 -10.71
C ALA A 61 7.46 -3.10 -9.33
N SER A 62 8.74 -3.29 -8.99
CA SER A 62 9.15 -3.78 -7.68
C SER A 62 8.73 -2.82 -6.56
N GLU A 63 8.93 -1.52 -6.76
CA GLU A 63 8.56 -0.52 -5.76
C GLU A 63 7.05 -0.35 -5.63
N LEU A 64 6.31 -0.44 -6.72
CA LEU A 64 4.85 -0.45 -6.65
C LEU A 64 4.34 -1.69 -5.89
N ALA A 65 5.00 -2.83 -6.08
CA ALA A 65 4.69 -4.04 -5.32
C ALA A 65 4.93 -3.85 -3.82
N ASP A 66 6.03 -3.20 -3.43
CA ASP A 66 6.31 -2.91 -2.03
C ASP A 66 5.25 -2.00 -1.42
N VAL A 67 4.81 -0.98 -2.14
CA VAL A 67 3.71 -0.10 -1.70
C VAL A 67 2.44 -0.93 -1.47
N ALA A 68 2.11 -1.80 -2.42
CA ALA A 68 0.91 -2.64 -2.31
C ALA A 68 0.99 -3.60 -1.13
N LEU A 69 2.16 -4.21 -0.88
CA LEU A 69 2.34 -5.13 0.24
C LEU A 69 2.14 -4.43 1.59
N TYR A 70 2.70 -3.26 1.79
CA TYR A 70 2.48 -2.49 3.02
C TYR A 70 1.04 -2.03 3.17
N LEU A 71 0.39 -1.67 2.05
CA LEU A 71 -1.02 -1.28 2.05
C LEU A 71 -1.92 -2.45 2.49
N LEU A 72 -1.70 -3.63 1.93
CA LEU A 72 -2.43 -4.85 2.32
C LEU A 72 -2.22 -5.18 3.80
N GLN A 73 -0.97 -5.07 4.26
CA GLN A 73 -0.62 -5.38 5.64
C GLN A 73 -1.28 -4.40 6.62
N LEU A 74 -1.19 -3.10 6.35
CA LEU A 74 -1.78 -2.08 7.21
C LEU A 74 -3.30 -2.24 7.30
N ALA A 75 -3.95 -2.47 6.15
CA ALA A 75 -5.40 -2.70 6.13
C ALA A 75 -5.77 -3.92 6.96
N SER A 76 -5.05 -5.03 6.78
CA SER A 76 -5.32 -6.29 7.49
C SER A 76 -5.14 -6.14 9.00
N ILE A 77 -4.04 -5.55 9.44
CA ILE A 77 -3.77 -5.35 10.87
C ILE A 77 -4.77 -4.40 11.50
N SER A 78 -5.28 -3.45 10.73
CA SER A 78 -6.29 -2.49 11.17
C SER A 78 -7.72 -3.05 11.08
N ALA A 79 -7.88 -4.31 10.73
CA ALA A 79 -9.18 -4.98 10.56
C ALA A 79 -10.07 -4.30 9.51
N ILE A 80 -9.46 -3.84 8.43
CA ILE A 80 -10.15 -3.21 7.31
C ILE A 80 -10.18 -4.19 6.14
N ASP A 81 -11.37 -4.43 5.60
CA ASP A 81 -11.55 -5.14 4.34
C ASP A 81 -11.25 -4.16 3.20
N LEU A 82 -10.03 -4.22 2.69
CA LEU A 82 -9.55 -3.26 1.70
C LEU A 82 -10.32 -3.36 0.39
N GLU A 83 -10.70 -4.55 -0.04
CA GLU A 83 -11.47 -4.75 -1.26
C GLU A 83 -12.80 -3.99 -1.18
N GLN A 84 -13.52 -4.16 -0.07
CA GLN A 84 -14.80 -3.48 0.13
C GLN A 84 -14.61 -1.97 0.29
N ALA A 85 -13.54 -1.54 0.95
CA ALA A 85 -13.23 -0.13 1.09
C ALA A 85 -12.97 0.52 -0.27
N ILE A 86 -12.24 -0.18 -1.15
CA ILE A 86 -11.97 0.29 -2.52
C ILE A 86 -13.26 0.40 -3.32
N LEU A 87 -14.09 -0.65 -3.28
CA LEU A 87 -15.36 -0.68 -4.02
C LEU A 87 -16.28 0.45 -3.57
N LYS A 88 -16.38 0.66 -2.26
CA LYS A 88 -17.19 1.73 -1.70
C LYS A 88 -16.66 3.10 -2.13
N LYS A 89 -15.35 3.27 -2.13
CA LYS A 89 -14.75 4.55 -2.53
C LYS A 89 -14.97 4.85 -4.00
N LEU A 90 -14.88 3.83 -4.86
CA LEU A 90 -15.19 3.98 -6.28
C LEU A 90 -16.64 4.41 -6.49
N GLU A 91 -17.58 3.83 -5.75
CA GLU A 91 -18.98 4.21 -5.81
C GLU A 91 -19.18 5.68 -5.39
N THR A 92 -18.59 6.07 -4.27
CA THR A 92 -18.62 7.45 -3.77
C THR A 92 -18.03 8.41 -4.79
N ASN A 93 -16.87 8.07 -5.35
CA ASN A 93 -16.20 8.91 -6.35
C ASN A 93 -17.01 9.02 -7.63
N GLY A 94 -17.70 7.96 -8.03
CA GLY A 94 -18.55 7.96 -9.21
C GLY A 94 -19.77 8.87 -9.11
N SER A 95 -20.22 9.16 -7.88
CA SER A 95 -21.37 10.03 -7.64
C SER A 95 -20.98 11.48 -7.31
N ARG A 96 -19.69 11.81 -7.24
CA ARG A 96 -19.21 13.16 -6.96
C ARG A 96 -19.13 13.99 -8.24
N ASP A 97 -19.37 15.29 -8.08
CA ASP A 97 -19.12 16.26 -9.13
C ASP A 97 -17.70 16.82 -8.96
N TRP A 98 -16.74 16.16 -9.62
CA TRP A 98 -15.32 16.50 -9.50
C TRP A 98 -14.98 17.86 -10.09
N ASP A 99 -15.75 18.32 -11.09
CA ASP A 99 -15.45 19.56 -11.80
C ASP A 99 -15.82 20.79 -10.96
N SER A 100 -16.81 20.67 -10.08
CA SER A 100 -17.25 21.79 -9.22
C SER A 100 -16.85 21.60 -7.74
N ASP A 101 -16.24 20.49 -7.38
CA ASP A 101 -15.87 20.15 -6.01
C ASP A 101 -14.40 20.49 -5.75
N THR A 102 -14.15 21.66 -5.16
CA THR A 102 -12.80 22.11 -4.84
C THR A 102 -12.20 21.40 -3.61
N ASP A 103 -12.99 20.68 -2.84
CA ASP A 103 -12.53 19.95 -1.66
C ASP A 103 -11.70 18.72 -2.02
N ASN A 104 -11.67 18.35 -3.28
CA ASN A 104 -10.87 17.23 -3.79
C ASN A 104 -9.43 17.61 -4.15
N LEU A 105 -9.09 18.85 -3.98
CA LEU A 105 -7.74 19.34 -4.31
C LEU A 105 -6.69 19.06 -3.18
#